data_601e05f72ef728e69046df82a1883b15
#
_entry.id   601e05f72ef728e69046df82a1883b15
#
_cell.length_a   1.000
_cell.length_b   1.000
_cell.length_c   1.000
_cell.angle_alpha   90.00
_cell.angle_beta   90.00
_cell.angle_gamma   90.00
#
_symmetry.space_group_name_H-M   'P 1'
#
loop_
_entity.id
_entity.type
_entity.pdbx_description
1 polymer ?
#
loop_
_entity_poly.entity_id
_entity_poly.type
_entity_poly.pdbx_seq_one_letter_code
_entity_poly.pdbx_strand_id
1 'polypeptide(L)'
;NSFLIKKFEKYESIYVLFSQMTKLPFVECDEETYDDQVYVFTEEGRTQEFAKKYTNEKILLAAAKIPNAQIKGFLSSLYAIGVNALVVQDEGAPVRVELEQLMPRPDLDALMNDKIPRVNPQLQLTALYFLQELRRPIERDLEAKKRLRSLEEEMAANLMRSRFIVTMDLTENGGDLKPGAKNQKVKIPYVKNKNGDIYQPCYTDFGEFQKFNAKNKDAKMRLSAVSYDDLPKYLVGQAKGFVFNPAGFNLILTKEQMELMKKNYS
;
A
#
# COMPACT_ATOMS: atom_id res chain seq x y z
N ASN A 1 3.29 -7.47 28.21
CA ASN A 1 3.55 -7.55 26.75
C ASN A 1 4.13 -8.88 26.29
N SER A 2 5.07 -9.49 27.04
CA SER A 2 5.52 -10.87 26.75
C SER A 2 4.39 -11.92 26.76
N PHE A 3 3.28 -11.64 27.42
CA PHE A 3 2.11 -12.54 27.46
C PHE A 3 1.38 -12.58 26.13
N LEU A 4 1.13 -11.42 25.50
CA LEU A 4 0.45 -11.34 24.19
C LEU A 4 1.30 -11.94 23.07
N ILE A 5 2.61 -11.67 23.05
CA ILE A 5 3.53 -12.29 22.08
C ILE A 5 3.49 -13.82 22.23
N LYS A 6 3.60 -14.34 23.45
CA LYS A 6 3.48 -15.77 23.74
C LYS A 6 2.11 -16.35 23.38
N LYS A 7 1.05 -15.53 23.45
CA LYS A 7 -0.30 -15.94 23.05
C LYS A 7 -0.38 -16.04 21.52
N PHE A 8 0.14 -15.06 20.79
CA PHE A 8 0.24 -15.13 19.31
C PHE A 8 1.06 -16.33 18.82
N GLU A 9 2.14 -16.69 19.52
CA GLU A 9 2.96 -17.85 19.17
C GLU A 9 2.23 -19.19 19.35
N LYS A 10 1.17 -19.23 20.14
CA LYS A 10 0.36 -20.44 20.39
C LYS A 10 -0.78 -20.65 19.40
N TYR A 11 -1.23 -19.59 18.69
CA TYR A 11 -2.31 -19.74 17.73
C TYR A 11 -1.80 -20.40 16.45
N GLU A 12 -2.58 -21.33 15.91
CA GLU A 12 -2.32 -21.91 14.60
C GLU A 12 -2.42 -20.86 13.49
N SER A 13 -3.31 -19.89 13.66
CA SER A 13 -3.52 -18.77 12.77
C SER A 13 -4.24 -17.65 13.50
N ILE A 14 -4.14 -16.45 12.94
CA ILE A 14 -5.00 -15.31 13.28
C ILE A 14 -5.79 -14.92 12.04
N TYR A 15 -6.85 -14.16 12.24
CA TYR A 15 -7.68 -13.60 11.18
C TYR A 15 -7.65 -12.09 11.26
N VAL A 16 -7.54 -11.43 10.10
CA VAL A 16 -7.43 -9.98 10.00
C VAL A 16 -8.50 -9.48 9.03
N LEU A 17 -9.10 -8.33 9.32
CA LEU A 17 -10.00 -7.68 8.38
C LEU A 17 -9.21 -7.08 7.23
N PHE A 18 -9.60 -7.42 6.00
CA PHE A 18 -9.11 -6.84 4.77
C PHE A 18 -10.23 -6.11 4.04
N SER A 19 -9.90 -4.94 3.51
CA SER A 19 -10.82 -4.23 2.63
C SER A 19 -10.92 -4.94 1.29
N GLN A 20 -12.14 -5.27 0.87
CA GLN A 20 -12.36 -5.84 -0.47
C GLN A 20 -12.09 -4.81 -1.59
N MET A 21 -12.08 -3.52 -1.25
CA MET A 21 -11.86 -2.43 -2.19
C MET A 21 -10.38 -2.23 -2.51
N THR A 22 -9.51 -2.34 -1.51
CA THR A 22 -8.06 -2.15 -1.68
C THR A 22 -7.29 -3.47 -1.74
N LYS A 23 -7.87 -4.59 -1.28
CA LYS A 23 -7.22 -5.89 -1.10
C LYS A 23 -6.05 -5.86 -0.10
N LEU A 24 -6.06 -4.89 0.80
CA LEU A 24 -5.08 -4.66 1.84
C LEU A 24 -5.76 -4.70 3.21
N PRO A 25 -5.00 -4.80 4.32
CA PRO A 25 -5.59 -4.70 5.65
C PRO A 25 -6.49 -3.48 5.76
N PHE A 26 -7.66 -3.65 6.35
CA PHE A 26 -8.56 -2.54 6.65
C PHE A 26 -7.98 -1.74 7.80
N VAL A 27 -7.67 -0.48 7.55
CA VAL A 27 -7.12 0.44 8.54
C VAL A 27 -8.19 1.44 8.93
N GLU A 28 -8.32 1.67 10.22
CA GLU A 28 -9.22 2.64 10.81
C GLU A 28 -8.46 3.50 11.83
N CYS A 29 -8.70 4.80 11.79
CA CYS A 29 -8.17 5.72 12.80
C CYS A 29 -9.09 5.69 14.02
N ASP A 30 -8.54 5.47 15.18
CA ASP A 30 -9.27 5.56 16.44
C ASP A 30 -9.53 7.04 16.78
N GLU A 31 -10.79 7.40 17.05
CA GLU A 31 -11.18 8.79 17.26
C GLU A 31 -10.68 9.39 18.59
N GLU A 32 -10.35 8.54 19.57
CA GLU A 32 -9.89 8.98 20.89
C GLU A 32 -8.37 9.05 20.98
N THR A 33 -7.69 8.02 20.45
CA THR A 33 -6.23 7.89 20.55
C THR A 33 -5.49 8.37 19.32
N TYR A 34 -6.19 8.55 18.21
CA TYR A 34 -5.65 8.89 16.89
C TYR A 34 -4.65 7.85 16.36
N ASP A 35 -4.82 6.59 16.80
CA ASP A 35 -4.01 5.49 16.29
C ASP A 35 -4.59 4.91 15.00
N ASP A 36 -3.69 4.58 14.11
CA ASP A 36 -3.99 3.86 12.88
C ASP A 36 -3.94 2.37 13.17
N GLN A 37 -5.11 1.74 13.26
CA GLN A 37 -5.27 0.41 13.80
C GLN A 37 -5.84 -0.59 12.80
N VAL A 38 -5.49 -1.87 13.01
CA VAL A 38 -6.09 -3.02 12.33
C VAL A 38 -6.71 -3.98 13.34
N TYR A 39 -7.77 -4.67 12.91
CA TYR A 39 -8.49 -5.62 13.75
C TYR A 39 -7.98 -7.05 13.53
N VAL A 40 -7.62 -7.71 14.63
CA VAL A 40 -7.10 -9.07 14.67
C VAL A 40 -8.00 -9.96 15.52
N PHE A 41 -8.33 -11.12 15.01
CA PHE A 41 -9.23 -12.09 15.64
C PHE A 41 -8.53 -13.45 15.75
N THR A 42 -8.98 -14.25 16.72
CA THR A 42 -8.53 -15.62 16.90
C THR A 42 -9.39 -16.63 16.12
N GLU A 43 -10.61 -16.22 15.74
CA GLU A 43 -11.59 -17.05 15.06
C GLU A 43 -12.16 -16.37 13.81
N GLU A 44 -12.31 -17.14 12.73
CA GLU A 44 -12.85 -16.64 11.46
C GLU A 44 -14.32 -16.18 11.60
N GLY A 45 -15.14 -16.95 12.32
CA GLY A 45 -16.56 -16.62 12.49
C GLY A 45 -16.77 -15.26 13.16
N ARG A 46 -15.99 -14.96 14.18
CA ARG A 46 -16.00 -13.64 14.86
C ARG A 46 -15.55 -12.50 13.94
N THR A 47 -14.55 -12.77 13.11
CA THR A 47 -14.08 -11.79 12.11
C THR A 47 -15.19 -11.45 11.12
N GLN A 48 -15.90 -12.46 10.63
CA GLN A 48 -17.00 -12.28 9.69
C GLN A 48 -18.20 -11.57 10.34
N GLU A 49 -18.51 -11.89 11.59
CA GLU A 49 -19.59 -11.21 12.34
C GLU A 49 -19.24 -9.74 12.58
N PHE A 50 -18.03 -9.45 13.00
CA PHE A 50 -17.57 -8.08 13.18
C PHE A 50 -17.60 -7.27 11.86
N ALA A 51 -17.22 -7.88 10.75
CA ALA A 51 -17.28 -7.26 9.43
C ALA A 51 -18.70 -6.82 9.03
N LYS A 52 -19.74 -7.51 9.52
CA LYS A 52 -21.14 -7.15 9.24
C LYS A 52 -21.53 -5.77 9.78
N LYS A 53 -20.86 -5.28 10.84
CA LYS A 53 -21.11 -3.94 11.40
C LYS A 53 -20.91 -2.84 10.37
N TYR A 54 -20.00 -3.06 9.43
CA TYR A 54 -19.64 -2.12 8.37
C TYR A 54 -20.49 -2.23 7.10
N THR A 55 -21.35 -3.27 7.02
CA THR A 55 -22.15 -3.56 5.82
C THR A 55 -23.13 -2.43 5.48
N ASN A 56 -23.75 -1.84 6.49
CA ASN A 56 -24.71 -0.73 6.31
C ASN A 56 -24.04 0.50 5.70
N GLU A 57 -22.78 0.71 6.02
CA GLU A 57 -21.96 1.78 5.47
C GLU A 57 -21.36 1.45 4.10
N LYS A 58 -21.66 0.27 3.55
CA LYS A 58 -21.08 -0.25 2.30
C LYS A 58 -19.55 -0.34 2.33
N ILE A 59 -18.97 -0.53 3.52
CA ILE A 59 -17.57 -0.88 3.69
C ILE A 59 -17.50 -2.41 3.62
N LEU A 60 -16.98 -2.91 2.51
CA LEU A 60 -16.94 -4.35 2.24
C LEU A 60 -15.63 -4.93 2.77
N LEU A 61 -15.75 -5.73 3.82
CA LEU A 61 -14.61 -6.38 4.50
C LEU A 61 -14.64 -7.89 4.30
N ALA A 62 -13.47 -8.50 4.39
CA ALA A 62 -13.30 -9.96 4.36
C ALA A 62 -12.29 -10.39 5.43
N ALA A 63 -12.49 -11.59 5.98
CA ALA A 63 -11.53 -12.23 6.85
C ALA A 63 -10.36 -12.80 6.04
N ALA A 64 -9.14 -12.42 6.38
CA ALA A 64 -7.92 -13.01 5.83
C ALA A 64 -7.24 -13.85 6.91
N LYS A 65 -7.00 -15.13 6.61
CA LYS A 65 -6.28 -16.04 7.50
C LYS A 65 -4.78 -15.82 7.37
N ILE A 66 -4.11 -15.58 8.49
CA ILE A 66 -2.66 -15.44 8.58
C ILE A 66 -2.14 -16.65 9.39
N PRO A 67 -1.49 -17.63 8.76
CA PRO A 67 -0.91 -18.79 9.45
C PRO A 67 0.18 -18.37 10.43
N ASN A 68 0.38 -19.15 11.49
CA ASN A 68 1.37 -18.87 12.55
C ASN A 68 2.74 -18.46 12.00
N ALA A 69 3.27 -19.21 11.05
CA ALA A 69 4.59 -18.93 10.45
C ALA A 69 4.67 -17.54 9.75
N GLN A 70 3.54 -16.93 9.42
CA GLN A 70 3.47 -15.64 8.75
C GLN A 70 3.12 -14.48 9.69
N ILE A 71 2.70 -14.75 10.93
CA ILE A 71 2.23 -13.70 11.86
C ILE A 71 3.30 -12.64 12.09
N LYS A 72 4.55 -13.04 12.40
CA LYS A 72 5.65 -12.08 12.63
C LYS A 72 5.92 -11.21 11.40
N GLY A 73 5.95 -11.82 10.21
CA GLY A 73 6.12 -11.09 8.95
C GLY A 73 4.98 -10.12 8.67
N PHE A 74 3.74 -10.55 8.92
CA PHE A 74 2.56 -9.70 8.81
C PHE A 74 2.63 -8.51 9.76
N LEU A 75 2.87 -8.73 11.06
CA LEU A 75 2.98 -7.65 12.04
C LEU A 75 4.08 -6.65 11.67
N SER A 76 5.25 -7.14 11.25
CA SER A 76 6.34 -6.28 10.78
C SER A 76 5.94 -5.45 9.55
N SER A 77 5.14 -6.02 8.64
CA SER A 77 4.70 -5.33 7.42
C SER A 77 3.73 -4.17 7.70
N LEU A 78 3.06 -4.15 8.85
CA LEU A 78 2.13 -3.09 9.24
C LEU A 78 2.82 -1.73 9.39
N TYR A 79 4.08 -1.71 9.84
CA TYR A 79 4.87 -0.47 9.89
C TYR A 79 5.04 0.16 8.50
N ALA A 80 5.20 -0.66 7.47
CA ALA A 80 5.38 -0.16 6.09
C ALA A 80 4.12 0.52 5.52
N ILE A 81 2.95 0.21 6.09
CA ILE A 81 1.67 0.84 5.71
C ILE A 81 1.17 1.89 6.71
N GLY A 82 2.01 2.24 7.71
CA GLY A 82 1.73 3.31 8.65
C GLY A 82 0.88 2.92 9.87
N VAL A 83 0.53 1.64 10.02
CA VAL A 83 -0.24 1.14 11.17
C VAL A 83 0.64 1.11 12.41
N ASN A 84 0.12 1.61 13.54
CA ASN A 84 0.82 1.65 14.82
C ASN A 84 0.13 0.86 15.94
N ALA A 85 -1.12 0.41 15.75
CA ALA A 85 -1.85 -0.34 16.76
C ALA A 85 -2.63 -1.54 16.19
N LEU A 86 -2.91 -2.49 17.07
CA LEU A 86 -3.80 -3.63 16.81
C LEU A 86 -4.95 -3.59 17.81
N VAL A 87 -6.16 -3.91 17.35
CA VAL A 87 -7.28 -4.24 18.22
C VAL A 87 -7.50 -5.75 18.16
N VAL A 88 -7.11 -6.44 19.22
CA VAL A 88 -7.22 -7.89 19.32
C VAL A 88 -8.59 -8.26 19.89
N GLN A 89 -9.37 -8.99 19.12
CA GLN A 89 -10.70 -9.48 19.44
C GLN A 89 -10.62 -10.99 19.74
N ASP A 90 -10.54 -11.32 21.04
CA ASP A 90 -10.55 -12.69 21.54
C ASP A 90 -11.89 -12.96 22.28
N GLU A 91 -11.96 -13.94 23.16
CA GLU A 91 -13.17 -14.32 23.92
C GLU A 91 -13.66 -13.23 24.90
N GLY A 92 -12.82 -12.25 25.26
CA GLY A 92 -13.14 -11.17 26.18
C GLY A 92 -13.44 -9.84 25.50
N ALA A 93 -13.30 -8.75 26.26
CA ALA A 93 -13.34 -7.40 25.73
C ALA A 93 -12.19 -7.17 24.74
N PRO A 94 -12.37 -6.32 23.71
CA PRO A 94 -11.29 -5.94 22.80
C PRO A 94 -10.08 -5.39 23.55
N VAL A 95 -8.90 -5.81 23.13
CA VAL A 95 -7.64 -5.31 23.71
C VAL A 95 -6.86 -4.56 22.65
N ARG A 96 -6.66 -3.26 22.85
CA ARG A 96 -5.79 -2.45 22.01
C ARG A 96 -4.34 -2.64 22.44
N VAL A 97 -3.45 -2.83 21.49
CA VAL A 97 -2.03 -3.10 21.69
C VAL A 97 -1.23 -2.27 20.70
N GLU A 98 -0.28 -1.48 21.21
CA GLU A 98 0.69 -0.81 20.36
C GLU A 98 1.54 -1.82 19.60
N LEU A 99 1.74 -1.60 18.32
CA LEU A 99 2.51 -2.51 17.47
C LEU A 99 3.95 -2.67 17.97
N GLU A 100 4.56 -1.60 18.49
CA GLU A 100 5.92 -1.60 19.07
C GLU A 100 6.06 -2.48 20.32
N GLN A 101 4.96 -2.79 20.99
CA GLN A 101 4.96 -3.72 22.12
C GLN A 101 5.06 -5.18 21.67
N LEU A 102 4.72 -5.46 20.42
CA LEU A 102 4.76 -6.79 19.81
C LEU A 102 5.99 -7.00 18.93
N MET A 103 6.37 -5.97 18.21
CA MET A 103 7.46 -6.01 17.24
C MET A 103 8.35 -4.77 17.39
N PRO A 104 9.68 -4.90 17.35
CA PRO A 104 10.56 -3.74 17.34
C PRO A 104 10.23 -2.81 16.18
N ARG A 105 10.11 -1.51 16.46
CA ARG A 105 9.92 -0.51 15.43
C ARG A 105 11.21 -0.35 14.61
N PRO A 106 11.16 -0.50 13.28
CA PRO A 106 12.33 -0.23 12.45
C PRO A 106 12.63 1.27 12.38
N ASP A 107 13.84 1.63 12.01
CA ASP A 107 14.18 3.02 11.67
C ASP A 107 13.54 3.39 10.31
N LEU A 108 12.31 3.86 10.38
CA LEU A 108 11.52 4.19 9.19
C LEU A 108 12.14 5.35 8.40
N ASP A 109 12.75 6.32 9.09
CA ASP A 109 13.36 7.49 8.43
C ASP A 109 14.59 7.07 7.62
N ALA A 110 15.44 6.21 8.16
CA ALA A 110 16.57 5.65 7.41
C ALA A 110 16.08 4.83 6.20
N LEU A 111 15.03 4.01 6.37
CA LEU A 111 14.47 3.19 5.30
C LEU A 111 13.78 4.03 4.20
N MET A 112 13.13 5.14 4.54
CA MET A 112 12.52 6.07 3.58
C MET A 112 13.57 6.84 2.78
N ASN A 113 14.65 7.25 3.43
CA ASN A 113 15.69 8.09 2.86
C ASN A 113 16.82 7.31 2.18
N ASP A 114 16.75 5.99 2.12
CA ASP A 114 17.71 5.18 1.37
C ASP A 114 17.72 5.58 -0.13
N LYS A 115 18.81 5.26 -0.81
CA LYS A 115 18.98 5.51 -2.26
C LYS A 115 17.77 5.02 -3.08
N ILE A 116 17.28 3.85 -2.73
CA ILE A 116 15.99 3.29 -3.17
C ILE A 116 15.10 3.19 -1.94
N PRO A 117 14.00 3.96 -1.84
CA PRO A 117 13.11 3.91 -0.68
C PRO A 117 12.68 2.47 -0.38
N ARG A 118 12.82 2.05 0.87
CA ARG A 118 12.43 0.70 1.30
C ARG A 118 11.04 0.63 1.86
N VAL A 119 10.52 1.74 2.37
CA VAL A 119 9.17 1.92 2.89
C VAL A 119 8.69 3.34 2.61
N ASN A 120 7.38 3.56 2.61
CA ASN A 120 6.76 4.89 2.56
C ASN A 120 5.44 4.87 3.35
N PRO A 121 5.51 4.76 4.69
CA PRO A 121 4.34 4.51 5.52
C PRO A 121 3.30 5.63 5.45
N GLN A 122 3.71 6.89 5.36
CA GLN A 122 2.78 8.04 5.29
C GLN A 122 1.94 8.01 4.02
N LEU A 123 2.57 7.82 2.85
CA LEU A 123 1.83 7.72 1.60
C LEU A 123 0.98 6.45 1.54
N GLN A 124 1.49 5.32 2.03
CA GLN A 124 0.73 4.08 2.08
C GLN A 124 -0.55 4.25 2.90
N LEU A 125 -0.45 4.83 4.09
CA LEU A 125 -1.57 5.05 5.01
C LEU A 125 -2.62 5.98 4.41
N THR A 126 -2.20 7.16 3.95
CA THR A 126 -3.14 8.16 3.39
C THR A 126 -3.77 7.67 2.08
N ALA A 127 -3.05 6.91 1.27
CA ALA A 127 -3.61 6.25 0.09
C ALA A 127 -4.64 5.19 0.47
N LEU A 128 -4.41 4.41 1.53
CA LEU A 128 -5.38 3.43 2.04
C LEU A 128 -6.68 4.11 2.48
N TYR A 129 -6.61 5.15 3.30
CA TYR A 129 -7.80 5.90 3.74
C TYR A 129 -8.58 6.48 2.57
N PHE A 130 -7.88 7.16 1.67
CA PHE A 130 -8.51 7.73 0.48
C PHE A 130 -9.18 6.66 -0.38
N LEU A 131 -8.50 5.55 -0.69
CA LEU A 131 -9.02 4.53 -1.59
C LEU A 131 -10.07 3.63 -0.92
N GLN A 132 -9.99 3.40 0.38
CA GLN A 132 -11.06 2.74 1.13
C GLN A 132 -12.36 3.54 0.98
N GLU A 133 -12.31 4.87 1.12
CA GLU A 133 -13.47 5.74 0.97
C GLU A 133 -13.88 5.94 -0.50
N LEU A 134 -12.94 6.22 -1.41
CA LEU A 134 -13.21 6.47 -2.83
C LEU A 134 -13.94 5.28 -3.50
N ARG A 135 -13.54 4.05 -3.15
CA ARG A 135 -14.05 2.84 -3.79
C ARG A 135 -15.31 2.27 -3.14
N ARG A 136 -15.84 2.91 -2.10
CA ARG A 136 -17.13 2.51 -1.53
C ARG A 136 -18.25 2.67 -2.56
N PRO A 137 -19.13 1.68 -2.73
CA PRO A 137 -20.24 1.74 -3.67
C PRO A 137 -21.43 2.51 -3.07
N ILE A 138 -21.26 3.80 -2.83
CA ILE A 138 -22.26 4.70 -2.25
C ILE A 138 -22.49 5.93 -3.12
N GLU A 139 -23.69 6.46 -3.06
CA GLU A 139 -23.96 7.84 -3.48
C GLU A 139 -23.45 8.78 -2.40
N ARG A 140 -22.73 9.82 -2.80
CA ARG A 140 -22.12 10.77 -1.86
C ARG A 140 -22.93 12.06 -1.78
N ASP A 141 -23.43 12.35 -0.60
CA ASP A 141 -23.93 13.65 -0.25
C ASP A 141 -22.81 14.70 -0.13
N LEU A 142 -23.12 15.90 0.29
CA LEU A 142 -22.17 17.01 0.40
C LEU A 142 -21.07 16.72 1.45
N GLU A 143 -21.45 16.15 2.59
CA GLU A 143 -20.51 15.85 3.67
C GLU A 143 -19.56 14.70 3.28
N ALA A 144 -20.08 13.64 2.68
CA ALA A 144 -19.25 12.54 2.18
C ALA A 144 -18.27 13.02 1.08
N LYS A 145 -18.68 13.97 0.23
CA LYS A 145 -17.78 14.58 -0.77
C LYS A 145 -16.70 15.43 -0.12
N LYS A 146 -17.02 16.20 0.91
CA LYS A 146 -16.00 16.97 1.66
C LYS A 146 -15.00 16.06 2.34
N ARG A 147 -15.48 15.01 3.01
CA ARG A 147 -14.61 14.01 3.65
C ARG A 147 -13.67 13.36 2.62
N LEU A 148 -14.20 12.90 1.49
CA LEU A 148 -13.39 12.31 0.44
C LEU A 148 -12.33 13.28 -0.07
N ARG A 149 -12.68 14.56 -0.26
CA ARG A 149 -11.74 15.59 -0.69
C ARG A 149 -10.63 15.83 0.34
N SER A 150 -10.95 15.83 1.62
CA SER A 150 -9.93 15.95 2.68
C SER A 150 -8.94 14.78 2.66
N LEU A 151 -9.44 13.55 2.48
CA LEU A 151 -8.58 12.36 2.33
C LEU A 151 -7.73 12.41 1.04
N GLU A 152 -8.29 12.92 -0.05
CA GLU A 152 -7.54 13.13 -1.30
C GLU A 152 -6.42 14.15 -1.13
N GLU A 153 -6.68 15.26 -0.45
CA GLU A 153 -5.72 16.33 -0.17
C GLU A 153 -4.53 15.78 0.65
N GLU A 154 -4.80 15.01 1.69
CA GLU A 154 -3.77 14.40 2.52
C GLU A 154 -2.92 13.40 1.73
N MET A 155 -3.56 12.51 0.97
CA MET A 155 -2.88 11.56 0.09
C MET A 155 -2.06 12.30 -0.97
N ALA A 156 -2.60 13.33 -1.61
CA ALA A 156 -1.92 14.11 -2.63
C ALA A 156 -0.68 14.82 -2.09
N ALA A 157 -0.76 15.41 -0.89
CA ALA A 157 0.38 16.05 -0.23
C ALA A 157 1.53 15.06 -0.01
N ASN A 158 1.22 13.84 0.46
CA ASN A 158 2.21 12.79 0.65
C ASN A 158 2.73 12.24 -0.68
N LEU A 159 1.87 12.11 -1.69
CA LEU A 159 2.25 11.68 -3.04
C LEU A 159 3.28 12.63 -3.65
N MET A 160 3.02 13.95 -3.59
CA MET A 160 3.91 14.97 -4.18
C MET A 160 5.27 15.09 -3.48
N ARG A 161 5.34 14.78 -2.19
CA ARG A 161 6.61 14.78 -1.42
C ARG A 161 7.42 13.50 -1.58
N SER A 162 6.82 12.47 -2.15
CA SER A 162 7.43 11.14 -2.22
C SER A 162 8.38 11.00 -3.40
N ARG A 163 9.28 10.02 -3.25
CA ARG A 163 10.09 9.48 -4.35
C ARG A 163 9.51 8.13 -4.76
N PHE A 164 9.55 7.86 -6.06
CA PHE A 164 8.98 6.66 -6.65
C PHE A 164 10.04 5.85 -7.37
N ILE A 165 9.95 4.55 -7.25
CA ILE A 165 10.81 3.63 -7.99
C ILE A 165 10.19 3.43 -9.37
N VAL A 166 10.94 3.76 -10.41
CA VAL A 166 10.68 3.38 -11.80
C VAL A 166 11.67 2.31 -12.22
N THR A 167 11.27 1.42 -13.11
CA THR A 167 12.06 0.24 -13.44
C THR A 167 12.30 0.10 -14.93
N MET A 168 13.46 -0.45 -15.29
CA MET A 168 13.83 -0.88 -16.63
C MET A 168 14.28 -2.33 -16.59
N ASP A 169 13.78 -3.14 -17.48
CA ASP A 169 14.24 -4.52 -17.67
C ASP A 169 15.42 -4.54 -18.64
N LEU A 170 16.57 -4.92 -18.14
CA LEU A 170 17.84 -5.02 -18.86
C LEU A 170 18.24 -6.49 -19.12
N THR A 171 17.34 -7.43 -18.98
CA THR A 171 17.63 -8.86 -19.08
C THR A 171 18.29 -9.20 -20.42
N GLU A 172 17.79 -8.63 -21.53
CA GLU A 172 18.36 -8.86 -22.87
C GLU A 172 19.75 -8.22 -23.06
N ASN A 173 20.17 -7.29 -22.21
CA ASN A 173 21.49 -6.66 -22.20
C ASN A 173 22.43 -7.29 -21.16
N GLY A 174 22.08 -8.43 -20.57
CA GLY A 174 22.87 -9.06 -19.52
C GLY A 174 22.81 -8.34 -18.16
N GLY A 175 21.96 -7.30 -18.02
CA GLY A 175 21.74 -6.54 -16.78
C GLY A 175 22.41 -5.17 -16.76
N ASP A 176 23.20 -4.80 -17.78
CA ASP A 176 23.92 -3.53 -17.82
C ASP A 176 23.63 -2.74 -19.10
N LEU A 177 23.64 -1.40 -18.95
CA LEU A 177 23.69 -0.47 -20.07
C LEU A 177 25.15 -0.09 -20.34
N LYS A 178 25.64 -0.39 -21.53
CA LYS A 178 27.01 -0.01 -21.96
C LYS A 178 26.96 1.40 -22.57
N PRO A 179 27.65 2.40 -22.00
CA PRO A 179 27.73 3.72 -22.59
C PRO A 179 28.25 3.66 -24.05
N GLY A 180 27.54 4.31 -24.96
CA GLY A 180 27.92 4.37 -26.38
C GLY A 180 27.59 3.12 -27.22
N ALA A 181 27.09 2.05 -26.65
CA ALA A 181 26.67 0.89 -27.41
C ALA A 181 25.39 1.17 -28.20
N LYS A 182 25.41 0.90 -29.50
CA LYS A 182 24.21 0.96 -30.36
C LYS A 182 23.36 -0.26 -30.17
N ASN A 183 22.01 -0.12 -30.29
CA ASN A 183 21.04 -1.23 -30.25
C ASN A 183 20.86 -1.93 -28.88
N GLN A 184 20.97 -1.21 -27.78
CA GLN A 184 20.60 -1.73 -26.48
C GLN A 184 19.08 -1.91 -26.38
N LYS A 185 18.64 -3.11 -25.99
CA LYS A 185 17.22 -3.42 -25.85
C LYS A 185 16.81 -3.21 -24.39
N VAL A 186 16.08 -2.13 -24.15
CA VAL A 186 15.49 -1.83 -22.83
C VAL A 186 13.99 -2.07 -22.92
N LYS A 187 13.45 -2.84 -22.00
CA LYS A 187 12.00 -3.02 -21.87
C LYS A 187 11.51 -2.24 -20.65
N ILE A 188 10.44 -1.50 -20.83
CA ILE A 188 9.75 -0.83 -19.73
C ILE A 188 8.51 -1.67 -19.40
N PRO A 189 8.37 -2.14 -18.16
CA PRO A 189 7.16 -2.85 -17.75
C PRO A 189 5.91 -2.00 -17.93
N TYR A 190 4.80 -2.65 -18.22
CA TYR A 190 3.50 -1.98 -18.31
C TYR A 190 2.38 -2.85 -17.77
N VAL A 191 1.29 -2.21 -17.38
CA VAL A 191 0.04 -2.83 -16.97
C VAL A 191 -1.06 -2.38 -17.93
N LYS A 192 -1.92 -3.31 -18.36
CA LYS A 192 -3.11 -2.99 -19.14
C LYS A 192 -4.35 -3.03 -18.24
N ASN A 193 -5.22 -2.03 -18.38
CA ASN A 193 -6.54 -2.09 -17.78
C ASN A 193 -7.51 -2.94 -18.63
N LYS A 194 -8.74 -3.08 -18.17
CA LYS A 194 -9.77 -3.85 -18.88
C LYS A 194 -10.11 -3.29 -20.29
N ASN A 195 -9.87 -2.02 -20.51
CA ASN A 195 -10.12 -1.33 -21.79
C ASN A 195 -8.92 -1.41 -22.74
N GLY A 196 -7.82 -2.06 -22.34
CA GLY A 196 -6.60 -2.16 -23.11
C GLY A 196 -5.66 -0.96 -22.98
N ASP A 197 -6.01 0.05 -22.18
CA ASP A 197 -5.13 1.19 -21.91
C ASP A 197 -3.88 0.76 -21.15
N ILE A 198 -2.77 1.35 -21.52
CA ILE A 198 -1.45 1.01 -20.99
C ILE A 198 -1.05 2.05 -19.93
N TYR A 199 -0.57 1.56 -18.79
CA TYR A 199 -0.03 2.35 -17.69
C TYR A 199 1.34 1.82 -17.29
N GLN A 200 2.25 2.72 -16.98
CA GLN A 200 3.59 2.36 -16.51
C GLN A 200 3.56 2.14 -14.99
N PRO A 201 4.01 0.99 -14.47
CA PRO A 201 4.07 0.79 -13.03
C PRO A 201 5.15 1.67 -12.41
N CYS A 202 4.84 2.24 -11.26
CA CYS A 202 5.80 2.84 -10.34
C CYS A 202 5.46 2.45 -8.91
N TYR A 203 6.46 2.49 -8.04
CA TYR A 203 6.33 1.93 -6.70
C TYR A 203 6.75 2.96 -5.65
N THR A 204 6.02 3.03 -4.56
CA THR A 204 6.34 3.90 -3.43
C THR A 204 7.60 3.48 -2.70
N ASP A 205 7.94 2.20 -2.79
CA ASP A 205 9.03 1.57 -2.07
C ASP A 205 9.45 0.23 -2.67
N PHE A 206 10.57 -0.29 -2.19
CA PHE A 206 11.14 -1.54 -2.67
C PHE A 206 10.24 -2.76 -2.38
N GLY A 207 9.51 -2.75 -1.26
CA GLY A 207 8.58 -3.83 -0.92
C GLY A 207 7.45 -3.96 -1.95
N GLU A 208 6.90 -2.84 -2.41
CA GLU A 208 5.87 -2.83 -3.46
C GLU A 208 6.41 -3.30 -4.81
N PHE A 209 7.63 -2.91 -5.16
CA PHE A 209 8.31 -3.47 -6.34
C PHE A 209 8.47 -4.99 -6.23
N GLN A 210 8.92 -5.51 -5.09
CA GLN A 210 9.10 -6.95 -4.88
C GLN A 210 7.79 -7.73 -5.03
N LYS A 211 6.68 -7.21 -4.49
CA LYS A 211 5.35 -7.82 -4.63
C LYS A 211 4.95 -7.97 -6.10
N PHE A 212 5.12 -6.92 -6.88
CA PHE A 212 4.79 -6.93 -8.31
C PHE A 212 5.71 -7.85 -9.11
N ASN A 213 7.01 -7.82 -8.81
CA ASN A 213 8.02 -8.57 -9.54
C ASN A 213 8.20 -10.02 -9.05
N ALA A 214 7.39 -10.48 -8.09
CA ALA A 214 7.55 -11.80 -7.46
C ALA A 214 7.56 -12.99 -8.43
N LYS A 215 6.89 -12.85 -9.59
CA LYS A 215 6.83 -13.88 -10.64
C LYS A 215 7.97 -13.79 -11.67
N ASN A 216 8.76 -12.71 -11.65
CA ASN A 216 9.83 -12.43 -12.62
C ASN A 216 11.20 -12.34 -11.94
N LYS A 217 11.50 -13.29 -11.06
CA LYS A 217 12.72 -13.28 -10.21
C LYS A 217 14.03 -13.25 -11.00
N ASP A 218 14.03 -13.79 -12.22
CA ASP A 218 15.22 -13.86 -13.08
C ASP A 218 15.43 -12.59 -13.93
N ALA A 219 14.46 -11.66 -13.91
CA ALA A 219 14.58 -10.42 -14.65
C ALA A 219 15.64 -9.50 -14.02
N LYS A 220 16.55 -8.98 -14.85
CA LYS A 220 17.59 -8.05 -14.42
C LYS A 220 17.05 -6.64 -14.46
N MET A 221 16.37 -6.25 -13.39
CA MET A 221 15.72 -4.96 -13.28
C MET A 221 16.67 -3.88 -12.76
N ARG A 222 16.77 -2.77 -13.48
CA ARG A 222 17.39 -1.54 -12.98
C ARG A 222 16.31 -0.67 -12.33
N LEU A 223 16.57 -0.24 -11.11
CA LEU A 223 15.69 0.63 -10.36
C LEU A 223 16.26 2.04 -10.26
N SER A 224 15.39 3.03 -10.39
CA SER A 224 15.72 4.43 -10.18
C SER A 224 14.66 5.09 -9.32
N ALA A 225 15.07 5.84 -8.31
CA ALA A 225 14.17 6.62 -7.48
C ALA A 225 14.02 8.03 -8.03
N VAL A 226 12.79 8.43 -8.32
CA VAL A 226 12.41 9.64 -9.04
C VAL A 226 11.41 10.44 -8.20
N SER A 227 11.53 11.76 -8.17
CA SER A 227 10.54 12.63 -7.54
C SER A 227 9.20 12.60 -8.29
N TYR A 228 8.12 12.96 -7.63
CA TYR A 228 6.81 13.09 -8.27
C TYR A 228 6.87 14.03 -9.49
N ASP A 229 7.55 15.18 -9.36
CA ASP A 229 7.70 16.18 -10.41
C ASP A 229 8.44 15.68 -11.65
N ASP A 230 9.34 14.74 -11.45
CA ASP A 230 10.13 14.16 -12.53
C ASP A 230 9.48 12.95 -13.19
N LEU A 231 8.50 12.31 -12.54
CA LEU A 231 7.83 11.11 -13.08
C LEU A 231 7.35 11.28 -14.53
N PRO A 232 6.70 12.40 -14.93
CA PRO A 232 6.23 12.56 -16.30
C PRO A 232 7.33 12.44 -17.36
N LYS A 233 8.60 12.73 -17.01
CA LYS A 233 9.76 12.58 -17.90
C LYS A 233 10.14 11.12 -18.16
N TYR A 234 9.71 10.22 -17.29
CA TYR A 234 9.95 8.77 -17.39
C TYR A 234 8.79 8.01 -18.02
N LEU A 235 7.70 8.70 -18.34
CA LEU A 235 6.58 8.10 -19.03
C LEU A 235 6.95 7.80 -20.48
N VAL A 236 6.84 6.54 -20.89
CA VAL A 236 7.32 6.10 -22.18
C VAL A 236 6.20 5.60 -23.09
N GLY A 237 6.41 5.81 -24.39
CA GLY A 237 5.61 5.22 -25.46
C GLY A 237 4.13 5.61 -25.39
N GLN A 238 3.27 4.60 -25.39
CA GLN A 238 1.82 4.74 -25.45
C GLN A 238 1.15 4.74 -24.07
N ALA A 239 1.93 4.81 -22.98
CA ALA A 239 1.38 4.81 -21.64
C ALA A 239 0.61 6.11 -21.36
N LYS A 240 -0.63 5.98 -20.88
CA LYS A 240 -1.51 7.12 -20.55
C LYS A 240 -1.14 7.78 -19.21
N GLY A 241 -0.34 7.12 -18.39
CA GLY A 241 0.03 7.57 -17.06
C GLY A 241 0.72 6.47 -16.28
N PHE A 242 0.69 6.61 -14.95
CA PHE A 242 1.28 5.64 -14.04
C PHE A 242 0.23 4.87 -13.26
N VAL A 243 0.57 3.64 -12.91
CA VAL A 243 -0.10 2.88 -11.85
C VAL A 243 0.84 2.76 -10.66
N PHE A 244 0.47 3.38 -9.56
CA PHE A 244 1.21 3.37 -8.30
C PHE A 244 0.87 2.11 -7.52
N ASN A 245 1.89 1.33 -7.16
CA ASN A 245 1.76 0.07 -6.41
C ASN A 245 0.73 -0.88 -7.02
N PRO A 246 0.93 -1.39 -8.25
CA PRO A 246 -0.07 -2.22 -8.92
C PRO A 246 -0.40 -3.54 -8.19
N ALA A 247 0.50 -4.06 -7.36
CA ALA A 247 0.26 -5.21 -6.48
C ALA A 247 -0.16 -4.82 -5.05
N GLY A 248 -0.24 -3.52 -4.76
CA GLY A 248 -0.67 -2.94 -3.50
C GLY A 248 -1.98 -2.18 -3.65
N PHE A 249 -2.01 -0.90 -3.28
CA PHE A 249 -3.23 -0.08 -3.32
C PHE A 249 -3.73 0.26 -4.73
N ASN A 250 -2.90 0.13 -5.75
CA ASN A 250 -3.25 0.22 -7.18
C ASN A 250 -3.97 1.53 -7.56
N LEU A 251 -3.30 2.67 -7.35
CA LEU A 251 -3.79 3.98 -7.77
C LEU A 251 -3.33 4.28 -9.19
N ILE A 252 -4.28 4.58 -10.09
CA ILE A 252 -3.98 4.98 -11.46
C ILE A 252 -4.15 6.49 -11.58
N LEU A 253 -3.13 7.16 -12.13
CA LEU A 253 -3.18 8.58 -12.48
C LEU A 253 -2.68 8.77 -13.91
N THR A 254 -3.49 9.44 -14.74
CA THR A 254 -3.02 9.93 -16.04
C THR A 254 -2.08 11.12 -15.85
N LYS A 255 -1.36 11.48 -16.91
CA LYS A 255 -0.49 12.65 -16.88
C LYS A 255 -1.27 13.92 -16.52
N GLU A 256 -2.44 14.09 -17.11
CA GLU A 256 -3.33 15.23 -16.86
C GLU A 256 -3.82 15.26 -15.42
N GLN A 257 -4.18 14.09 -14.85
CA GLN A 257 -4.57 13.99 -13.44
C GLN A 257 -3.42 14.33 -12.49
N MET A 258 -2.19 13.91 -12.82
CA MET A 258 -1.02 14.28 -12.04
C MET A 258 -0.75 15.78 -12.05
N GLU A 259 -0.88 16.44 -13.21
CA GLU A 259 -0.73 17.89 -13.36
C GLU A 259 -1.84 18.65 -12.60
N LEU A 260 -3.09 18.17 -12.70
CA LEU A 260 -4.23 18.75 -11.99
C LEU A 260 -4.08 18.63 -10.47
N MET A 261 -3.64 17.46 -10.00
CA MET A 261 -3.37 17.23 -8.56
C MET A 261 -2.29 18.19 -8.05
N LYS A 262 -1.22 18.36 -8.80
CA LYS A 262 -0.18 19.35 -8.48
C LYS A 262 -0.75 20.76 -8.41
N LYS A 263 -1.58 21.17 -9.37
CA LYS A 263 -2.21 22.51 -9.39
C LYS A 263 -3.14 22.76 -8.21
N ASN A 264 -3.85 21.71 -7.76
CA ASN A 264 -4.87 21.86 -6.72
C ASN A 264 -4.30 21.80 -5.31
N TYR A 265 -3.16 21.12 -5.11
CA TYR A 265 -2.65 20.75 -3.79
C TYR A 265 -1.18 21.15 -3.52
N SER A 266 -0.50 21.85 -4.46
CA SER A 266 0.86 22.38 -4.24
C SER A 266 0.89 23.75 -3.63
#